data_ea7ea1b67e04fca7a9c848867ea0ee6b
#
_entry.id   ea7ea1b67e04fca7a9c848867ea0ee6b
#
_cell.length_a   1.000
_cell.length_b   1.000
_cell.length_c   1.000
_cell.angle_alpha   90.00
_cell.angle_beta   90.00
_cell.angle_gamma   90.00
#
_symmetry.space_group_name_H-M   'P 1'
#
loop_
_entity.id
_entity.type
_entity.pdbx_description
1 polymer ?
#
loop_
_entity_poly.entity_id
_entity_poly.type
_entity_poly.pdbx_seq_one_letter_code
_entity_poly.pdbx_strand_id
1 'polypeptide(L)'
;MAEQRRTTRTPKSKSPQPVNDYGRIQPQAPELEEAVLGALMIEKDAYSLVSEILRPESFYEHRHQLIYSAITDLAVNQKPVDILTVKEQLAKRGDLEEVGGPFYITQLSSKVASSAHIEYHARIIAQKALARELITFTSNIQSKAFDETLDVDDLMQEAEGKLFEISQQNMKKDYTQINPVIAEAYDLIQKAAARTDGLSGLESGFTKLDKMTSGWQNSDLIIIAARPAMGKTAFVLSMAKNIAVNFRNPVALFSLEMSNVQLVNRLISNVCEIPSEKIKSGQLADYEWQQLDYKLRDLLDAPLYVDDTPSLSVFELRTKARRLVREHGVKVIIIDYLQLMNASGMSFGSRQEEVSTISRSLKGLAKELNIPIIALSQLNRGVENREGEEGKRPQLSDLRESGAIEQDADMVCFIHRPEYYKIYTSADGTDLRGMAEIIIAKHRNGAVGDVRLRFIGQYTRFQNPEDDMVIPPPTEGMGGATFGSRMNAPIGSPSTPPPLSASDYMPQTDNPFGGVGLDGPVPF
;
A
#
# COMPACT_ATOMS: atom_id res chain seq x y z
N MET A 1 -29.93 -36.74 -71.48
CA MET A 1 -30.74 -36.58 -70.25
C MET A 1 -29.76 -36.48 -69.08
N ALA A 2 -29.51 -35.29 -68.62
CA ALA A 2 -28.66 -35.02 -67.44
C ALA A 2 -29.48 -34.10 -66.51
N GLU A 3 -29.88 -34.68 -65.41
CA GLU A 3 -30.74 -34.08 -64.40
C GLU A 3 -29.91 -33.15 -63.52
N GLN A 4 -30.18 -31.83 -63.52
CA GLN A 4 -29.57 -30.82 -62.66
C GLN A 4 -30.21 -30.91 -61.25
N ARG A 5 -29.49 -31.40 -60.26
CA ARG A 5 -29.85 -31.28 -58.84
C ARG A 5 -29.68 -29.85 -58.37
N ARG A 6 -30.76 -29.13 -58.16
CA ARG A 6 -30.86 -27.89 -57.42
C ARG A 6 -30.66 -28.19 -55.92
N THR A 7 -29.53 -27.79 -55.36
CA THR A 7 -29.35 -27.75 -53.92
C THR A 7 -30.06 -26.51 -53.35
N THR A 8 -31.15 -26.74 -52.67
CA THR A 8 -31.84 -25.74 -51.85
C THR A 8 -31.01 -25.45 -50.61
N ARG A 9 -30.42 -24.24 -50.54
CA ARG A 9 -29.81 -23.68 -49.32
C ARG A 9 -30.91 -23.40 -48.31
N THR A 10 -30.98 -24.19 -47.24
CA THR A 10 -31.73 -23.89 -46.02
C THR A 10 -31.22 -22.59 -45.38
N PRO A 11 -32.08 -21.64 -44.99
CA PRO A 11 -31.66 -20.46 -44.28
C PRO A 11 -31.10 -20.86 -42.91
N LYS A 12 -29.87 -20.47 -42.60
CA LYS A 12 -29.29 -20.60 -41.25
C LYS A 12 -30.20 -19.88 -40.26
N SER A 13 -30.74 -20.62 -39.31
CA SER A 13 -31.51 -20.09 -38.20
C SER A 13 -30.67 -19.07 -37.45
N LYS A 14 -31.22 -17.86 -37.23
CA LYS A 14 -30.69 -16.87 -36.32
C LYS A 14 -30.48 -17.54 -34.96
N SER A 15 -29.27 -17.54 -34.45
CA SER A 15 -28.98 -17.96 -33.08
C SER A 15 -29.90 -17.19 -32.13
N PRO A 16 -30.56 -17.85 -31.16
CA PRO A 16 -31.39 -17.15 -30.20
C PRO A 16 -30.48 -16.20 -29.39
N GLN A 17 -30.85 -14.93 -29.41
CA GLN A 17 -30.24 -13.95 -28.49
C GLN A 17 -30.53 -14.39 -27.05
N PRO A 18 -29.61 -14.29 -26.11
CA PRO A 18 -29.86 -14.66 -24.73
C PRO A 18 -30.93 -13.72 -24.14
N VAL A 19 -32.14 -14.19 -24.11
CA VAL A 19 -33.24 -13.54 -23.38
C VAL A 19 -33.04 -13.95 -21.93
N ASN A 20 -32.71 -13.00 -21.06
CA ASN A 20 -32.73 -13.25 -19.63
C ASN A 20 -34.11 -13.72 -19.19
N ASP A 21 -34.19 -14.69 -18.28
CA ASP A 21 -35.38 -15.36 -17.73
C ASP A 21 -36.52 -14.42 -17.23
N TYR A 22 -36.28 -13.10 -17.21
CA TYR A 22 -37.22 -12.10 -16.69
C TYR A 22 -37.87 -11.20 -17.77
N GLY A 23 -37.71 -11.49 -19.08
CA GLY A 23 -38.32 -10.70 -20.15
C GLY A 23 -37.89 -9.21 -20.20
N ARG A 24 -36.78 -8.83 -19.53
CA ARG A 24 -36.25 -7.46 -19.53
C ARG A 24 -35.35 -7.25 -20.73
N ILE A 25 -35.54 -6.12 -21.41
CA ILE A 25 -34.64 -5.68 -22.50
C ILE A 25 -33.27 -5.33 -21.89
N GLN A 26 -32.20 -5.84 -22.49
CA GLN A 26 -30.83 -5.47 -22.06
C GLN A 26 -30.58 -3.95 -22.24
N PRO A 27 -29.78 -3.34 -21.35
CA PRO A 27 -29.42 -1.94 -21.49
C PRO A 27 -28.77 -1.64 -22.83
N GLN A 28 -29.42 -0.79 -23.64
CA GLN A 28 -29.00 -0.47 -24.99
C GLN A 28 -29.31 1.01 -25.31
N ALA A 29 -28.66 1.54 -26.34
CA ALA A 29 -28.89 2.89 -26.87
C ALA A 29 -28.59 2.93 -28.39
N PRO A 30 -29.32 2.18 -29.24
CA PRO A 30 -28.99 2.06 -30.67
C PRO A 30 -28.94 3.38 -31.41
N GLU A 31 -29.82 4.34 -31.07
CA GLU A 31 -29.83 5.67 -31.69
C GLU A 31 -28.54 6.45 -31.43
N LEU A 32 -27.97 6.33 -30.22
CA LEU A 32 -26.69 6.95 -29.88
C LEU A 32 -25.52 6.23 -30.55
N GLU A 33 -25.60 4.90 -30.69
CA GLU A 33 -24.60 4.12 -31.43
C GLU A 33 -24.52 4.55 -32.89
N GLU A 34 -25.69 4.67 -33.55
CA GLU A 34 -25.79 5.17 -34.93
C GLU A 34 -25.22 6.59 -35.05
N ALA A 35 -25.56 7.49 -34.11
CA ALA A 35 -25.08 8.87 -34.11
C ALA A 35 -23.55 8.94 -33.95
N VAL A 36 -22.97 8.13 -33.05
CA VAL A 36 -21.52 8.08 -32.87
C VAL A 36 -20.80 7.54 -34.08
N LEU A 37 -21.27 6.42 -34.65
CA LEU A 37 -20.68 5.82 -35.86
C LEU A 37 -20.76 6.77 -37.06
N GLY A 38 -21.89 7.45 -37.23
CA GLY A 38 -22.06 8.44 -38.26
C GLY A 38 -21.10 9.64 -38.10
N ALA A 39 -20.95 10.15 -36.87
CA ALA A 39 -20.04 11.26 -36.59
C ALA A 39 -18.58 10.89 -36.84
N LEU A 40 -18.17 9.66 -36.51
CA LEU A 40 -16.82 9.15 -36.77
C LEU A 40 -16.45 9.08 -38.25
N MET A 41 -17.43 8.93 -39.13
CA MET A 41 -17.24 8.90 -40.59
C MET A 41 -17.27 10.30 -41.25
N ILE A 42 -17.71 11.33 -40.52
CA ILE A 42 -17.82 12.69 -41.03
C ILE A 42 -16.69 13.57 -40.50
N GLU A 43 -16.37 13.45 -39.23
CA GLU A 43 -15.42 14.32 -38.53
C GLU A 43 -14.05 13.65 -38.35
N LYS A 44 -13.01 14.32 -38.85
CA LYS A 44 -11.64 13.76 -38.89
C LYS A 44 -11.07 13.44 -37.54
N ASP A 45 -11.37 14.25 -36.51
CA ASP A 45 -10.76 14.12 -35.17
C ASP A 45 -11.69 13.40 -34.16
N ALA A 46 -12.88 13.00 -34.60
CA ALA A 46 -13.89 12.38 -33.74
C ALA A 46 -13.40 11.05 -33.11
N TYR A 47 -12.60 10.27 -33.86
CA TYR A 47 -12.09 9.00 -33.35
C TYR A 47 -11.18 9.16 -32.13
N SER A 48 -10.34 10.20 -32.10
CA SER A 48 -9.45 10.46 -30.97
C SER A 48 -10.22 10.75 -29.67
N LEU A 49 -11.40 11.36 -29.76
CA LEU A 49 -12.26 11.69 -28.61
C LEU A 49 -12.93 10.46 -28.00
N VAL A 50 -13.21 9.42 -28.81
CA VAL A 50 -13.98 8.25 -28.34
C VAL A 50 -13.16 6.96 -28.23
N SER A 51 -11.98 6.91 -28.82
CA SER A 51 -11.13 5.70 -28.84
C SER A 51 -10.71 5.21 -27.47
N GLU A 52 -10.64 6.10 -26.48
CA GLU A 52 -10.36 5.75 -25.10
C GLU A 52 -11.60 5.30 -24.31
N ILE A 53 -12.81 5.64 -24.78
CA ILE A 53 -14.08 5.39 -24.09
C ILE A 53 -14.74 4.13 -24.63
N LEU A 54 -14.70 3.93 -25.95
CA LEU A 54 -15.41 2.85 -26.63
C LEU A 54 -14.47 1.77 -27.16
N ARG A 55 -14.98 0.55 -27.14
CA ARG A 55 -14.43 -0.63 -27.79
C ARG A 55 -15.49 -1.24 -28.69
N PRO A 56 -15.15 -2.12 -29.65
CA PRO A 56 -16.17 -2.79 -30.48
C PRO A 56 -17.27 -3.44 -29.64
N GLU A 57 -16.89 -4.09 -28.51
CA GLU A 57 -17.81 -4.79 -27.61
C GLU A 57 -18.72 -3.84 -26.82
N SER A 58 -18.42 -2.53 -26.83
CA SER A 58 -19.26 -1.51 -26.19
C SER A 58 -20.60 -1.34 -26.91
N PHE A 59 -20.69 -1.68 -28.19
CA PHE A 59 -21.90 -1.55 -28.98
C PHE A 59 -22.84 -2.74 -28.76
N TYR A 60 -24.13 -2.47 -28.73
CA TYR A 60 -25.15 -3.51 -28.54
C TYR A 60 -25.40 -4.31 -29.82
N GLU A 61 -25.56 -3.59 -30.97
CA GLU A 61 -25.82 -4.25 -32.23
C GLU A 61 -24.53 -4.79 -32.86
N HIS A 62 -24.54 -6.07 -33.24
CA HIS A 62 -23.35 -6.71 -33.83
C HIS A 62 -22.85 -5.97 -35.09
N ARG A 63 -23.75 -5.46 -35.92
CA ARG A 63 -23.37 -4.66 -37.08
C ARG A 63 -22.59 -3.38 -36.70
N HIS A 64 -22.93 -2.75 -35.58
CA HIS A 64 -22.21 -1.57 -35.07
C HIS A 64 -20.82 -1.95 -34.56
N GLN A 65 -20.68 -3.13 -33.93
CA GLN A 65 -19.39 -3.67 -33.49
C GLN A 65 -18.44 -3.86 -34.68
N LEU A 66 -18.95 -4.44 -35.78
CA LEU A 66 -18.17 -4.65 -37.01
C LEU A 66 -17.75 -3.33 -37.66
N ILE A 67 -18.66 -2.34 -37.73
CA ILE A 67 -18.36 -1.02 -38.27
C ILE A 67 -17.29 -0.32 -37.42
N TYR A 68 -17.45 -0.30 -36.09
CA TYR A 68 -16.47 0.35 -35.19
C TYR A 68 -15.13 -0.37 -35.24
N SER A 69 -15.09 -1.70 -35.33
CA SER A 69 -13.87 -2.47 -35.53
C SER A 69 -13.15 -2.10 -36.83
N ALA A 70 -13.89 -1.89 -37.93
CA ALA A 70 -13.30 -1.44 -39.21
C ALA A 70 -12.76 0.01 -39.11
N ILE A 71 -13.46 0.90 -38.40
CA ILE A 71 -12.99 2.26 -38.11
C ILE A 71 -11.71 2.22 -37.29
N THR A 72 -11.67 1.38 -36.25
CA THR A 72 -10.46 1.19 -35.40
C THR A 72 -9.27 0.73 -36.21
N ASP A 73 -9.44 -0.24 -37.11
CA ASP A 73 -8.35 -0.70 -37.97
C ASP A 73 -7.82 0.40 -38.91
N LEU A 74 -8.71 1.20 -39.48
CA LEU A 74 -8.31 2.32 -40.33
C LEU A 74 -7.49 3.34 -39.54
N ALA A 75 -7.97 3.72 -38.35
CA ALA A 75 -7.35 4.69 -37.47
C ALA A 75 -5.97 4.21 -36.98
N VAL A 76 -5.87 2.98 -36.50
CA VAL A 76 -4.59 2.37 -36.06
C VAL A 76 -3.56 2.34 -37.19
N ASN A 77 -3.99 2.06 -38.43
CA ASN A 77 -3.12 2.08 -39.59
C ASN A 77 -2.93 3.49 -40.20
N GLN A 78 -3.32 4.55 -39.49
CA GLN A 78 -3.19 5.95 -39.91
C GLN A 78 -3.84 6.24 -41.28
N LYS A 79 -4.90 5.52 -41.63
CA LYS A 79 -5.69 5.76 -42.83
C LYS A 79 -6.84 6.71 -42.52
N PRO A 80 -7.28 7.53 -43.48
CA PRO A 80 -8.44 8.38 -43.28
C PRO A 80 -9.70 7.54 -42.97
N VAL A 81 -10.49 8.05 -42.01
CA VAL A 81 -11.76 7.41 -41.64
C VAL A 81 -12.86 8.24 -42.27
N ASP A 82 -13.48 7.70 -43.30
CA ASP A 82 -14.63 8.29 -44.02
C ASP A 82 -15.55 7.16 -44.54
N ILE A 83 -16.71 7.56 -45.08
CA ILE A 83 -17.73 6.62 -45.57
C ILE A 83 -17.16 5.65 -46.61
N LEU A 84 -16.28 6.14 -47.50
CA LEU A 84 -15.74 5.32 -48.60
C LEU A 84 -14.70 4.33 -48.10
N THR A 85 -13.79 4.78 -47.23
CA THR A 85 -12.72 3.97 -46.66
C THR A 85 -13.29 2.88 -45.71
N VAL A 86 -14.28 3.22 -44.90
CA VAL A 86 -14.98 2.26 -44.01
C VAL A 86 -15.72 1.20 -44.86
N LYS A 87 -16.44 1.61 -45.91
CA LYS A 87 -17.07 0.67 -46.86
C LYS A 87 -16.06 -0.27 -47.49
N GLU A 88 -14.92 0.26 -47.96
CA GLU A 88 -13.85 -0.55 -48.58
C GLU A 88 -13.23 -1.53 -47.56
N GLN A 89 -13.00 -1.08 -46.35
CA GLN A 89 -12.44 -1.94 -45.29
C GLN A 89 -13.40 -3.06 -44.91
N LEU A 90 -14.71 -2.79 -44.78
CA LEU A 90 -15.72 -3.81 -44.55
C LEU A 90 -15.84 -4.80 -45.72
N ALA A 91 -15.73 -4.31 -46.96
CA ALA A 91 -15.74 -5.18 -48.14
C ALA A 91 -14.50 -6.11 -48.17
N LYS A 92 -13.31 -5.61 -47.78
CA LYS A 92 -12.09 -6.42 -47.68
C LYS A 92 -12.19 -7.52 -46.61
N ARG A 93 -12.89 -7.22 -45.51
CA ARG A 93 -13.14 -8.19 -44.42
C ARG A 93 -14.27 -9.21 -44.77
N GLY A 94 -15.10 -8.88 -45.74
CA GLY A 94 -16.29 -9.69 -46.08
C GLY A 94 -17.52 -9.38 -45.26
N ASP A 95 -17.47 -8.36 -44.39
CA ASP A 95 -18.51 -8.01 -43.40
C ASP A 95 -19.54 -7.04 -43.99
N LEU A 96 -19.33 -6.49 -45.18
CA LEU A 96 -20.16 -5.44 -45.76
C LEU A 96 -21.66 -5.82 -45.89
N GLU A 97 -21.98 -7.03 -46.29
CA GLU A 97 -23.38 -7.50 -46.40
C GLU A 97 -24.03 -7.72 -45.02
N GLU A 98 -23.22 -8.14 -44.02
CA GLU A 98 -23.69 -8.39 -42.66
C GLU A 98 -24.06 -7.09 -41.93
N VAL A 99 -23.36 -5.99 -42.20
CA VAL A 99 -23.68 -4.68 -41.63
C VAL A 99 -24.86 -4.00 -42.31
N GLY A 100 -25.43 -4.55 -43.37
CA GLY A 100 -26.58 -3.99 -44.09
C GLY A 100 -26.20 -3.28 -45.41
N GLY A 101 -25.02 -3.55 -45.92
CA GLY A 101 -24.54 -3.04 -47.21
C GLY A 101 -24.17 -1.57 -47.23
N PRO A 102 -23.79 -1.04 -48.40
CA PRO A 102 -23.37 0.38 -48.54
C PRO A 102 -24.44 1.38 -48.16
N PHE A 103 -25.71 0.99 -48.31
CA PHE A 103 -26.85 1.86 -48.01
C PHE A 103 -26.90 2.19 -46.49
N TYR A 104 -26.70 1.19 -45.64
CA TYR A 104 -26.71 1.40 -44.19
C TYR A 104 -25.59 2.36 -43.72
N ILE A 105 -24.38 2.20 -44.26
CA ILE A 105 -23.24 3.06 -43.93
C ILE A 105 -23.54 4.52 -44.33
N THR A 106 -24.14 4.74 -45.50
CA THR A 106 -24.57 6.08 -45.93
C THR A 106 -25.69 6.64 -45.04
N GLN A 107 -26.63 5.77 -44.62
CA GLN A 107 -27.71 6.15 -43.72
C GLN A 107 -27.20 6.64 -42.38
N LEU A 108 -26.17 5.96 -41.78
CA LEU A 108 -25.56 6.39 -40.52
C LEU A 108 -25.03 7.83 -40.59
N SER A 109 -24.37 8.20 -41.68
CA SER A 109 -23.85 9.55 -41.85
C SER A 109 -24.96 10.60 -41.98
N SER A 110 -26.12 10.24 -42.54
CA SER A 110 -27.25 11.18 -42.69
C SER A 110 -28.03 11.45 -41.38
N LYS A 111 -27.88 10.58 -40.37
CA LYS A 111 -28.52 10.71 -39.05
C LYS A 111 -27.77 11.62 -38.08
N VAL A 112 -26.60 12.09 -38.42
CA VAL A 112 -25.78 12.95 -37.55
C VAL A 112 -26.30 14.38 -37.61
N ALA A 113 -26.95 14.84 -36.55
CA ALA A 113 -27.39 16.23 -36.41
C ALA A 113 -26.27 17.17 -35.92
N SER A 114 -25.34 16.69 -35.10
CA SER A 114 -24.17 17.42 -34.58
C SER A 114 -23.20 16.47 -33.95
N SER A 115 -21.90 16.68 -34.18
CA SER A 115 -20.79 15.95 -33.53
C SER A 115 -20.38 16.57 -32.19
N ALA A 116 -20.93 17.75 -31.85
CA ALA A 116 -20.54 18.53 -30.65
C ALA A 116 -20.63 17.74 -29.32
N HIS A 117 -21.42 16.68 -29.28
CA HIS A 117 -21.64 15.88 -28.06
C HIS A 117 -21.20 14.41 -28.18
N ILE A 118 -20.33 14.10 -29.14
CA ILE A 118 -19.93 12.72 -29.43
C ILE A 118 -19.32 12.00 -28.19
N GLU A 119 -18.51 12.72 -27.41
CA GLU A 119 -17.91 12.18 -26.19
C GLU A 119 -18.98 11.83 -25.15
N TYR A 120 -19.99 12.69 -24.96
CA TYR A 120 -21.08 12.43 -24.04
C TYR A 120 -21.92 11.22 -24.49
N HIS A 121 -22.20 11.09 -25.79
CA HIS A 121 -22.89 9.93 -26.36
C HIS A 121 -22.06 8.65 -26.18
N ALA A 122 -20.75 8.70 -26.40
CA ALA A 122 -19.83 7.61 -26.17
C ALA A 122 -19.82 7.14 -24.69
N ARG A 123 -19.83 8.08 -23.74
CA ARG A 123 -19.94 7.75 -22.31
C ARG A 123 -21.25 7.04 -21.95
N ILE A 124 -22.38 7.41 -22.56
CA ILE A 124 -23.66 6.71 -22.37
C ILE A 124 -23.59 5.28 -22.93
N ILE A 125 -23.03 5.11 -24.12
CA ILE A 125 -22.85 3.77 -24.72
C ILE A 125 -21.96 2.89 -23.82
N ALA A 126 -20.84 3.41 -23.36
CA ALA A 126 -19.94 2.72 -22.43
C ALA A 126 -20.65 2.34 -21.11
N GLN A 127 -21.47 3.24 -20.56
CA GLN A 127 -22.27 2.96 -19.36
C GLN A 127 -23.28 1.83 -19.59
N LYS A 128 -23.95 1.79 -20.77
CA LYS A 128 -24.86 0.71 -21.13
C LYS A 128 -24.11 -0.62 -21.35
N ALA A 129 -22.93 -0.58 -21.95
CA ALA A 129 -22.06 -1.75 -22.10
C ALA A 129 -21.65 -2.32 -20.76
N LEU A 130 -21.20 -1.47 -19.82
CA LEU A 130 -20.87 -1.88 -18.46
C LEU A 130 -22.05 -2.55 -17.75
N ALA A 131 -23.25 -1.98 -17.89
CA ALA A 131 -24.45 -2.57 -17.31
C ALA A 131 -24.75 -3.96 -17.92
N ARG A 132 -24.53 -4.17 -19.23
CA ARG A 132 -24.65 -5.50 -19.87
C ARG A 132 -23.61 -6.49 -19.35
N GLU A 133 -22.38 -6.04 -19.21
CA GLU A 133 -21.29 -6.86 -18.67
C GLU A 133 -21.59 -7.32 -17.24
N LEU A 134 -22.09 -6.42 -16.38
CA LEU A 134 -22.53 -6.75 -15.03
C LEU A 134 -23.71 -7.74 -15.03
N ILE A 135 -24.69 -7.59 -15.92
CA ILE A 135 -25.81 -8.51 -16.03
C ILE A 135 -25.32 -9.89 -16.45
N THR A 136 -24.45 -9.98 -17.45
CA THR A 136 -23.88 -11.25 -17.92
C THR A 136 -23.07 -11.92 -16.82
N PHE A 137 -22.25 -11.16 -16.12
CA PHE A 137 -21.46 -11.63 -15.00
C PHE A 137 -22.35 -12.18 -13.87
N THR A 138 -23.34 -11.40 -13.42
CA THR A 138 -24.24 -11.85 -12.35
C THR A 138 -25.05 -13.09 -12.73
N SER A 139 -25.50 -13.20 -13.97
CA SER A 139 -26.21 -14.39 -14.47
C SER A 139 -25.29 -15.62 -14.51
N ASN A 140 -24.01 -15.44 -14.84
CA ASN A 140 -23.02 -16.52 -14.81
C ASN A 140 -22.76 -17.00 -13.38
N ILE A 141 -22.51 -16.07 -12.44
CA ILE A 141 -22.33 -16.40 -11.02
C ILE A 141 -23.57 -17.05 -10.45
N GLN A 142 -24.77 -16.56 -10.78
CA GLN A 142 -26.02 -17.17 -10.36
C GLN A 142 -26.13 -18.62 -10.85
N SER A 143 -25.83 -18.89 -12.13
CA SER A 143 -25.85 -20.23 -12.68
C SER A 143 -24.88 -21.17 -11.98
N LYS A 144 -23.65 -20.69 -11.69
CA LYS A 144 -22.63 -21.48 -10.99
C LYS A 144 -22.98 -21.73 -9.53
N ALA A 145 -23.69 -20.81 -8.87
CA ALA A 145 -24.11 -20.95 -7.49
C ALA A 145 -25.17 -22.04 -7.27
N PHE A 146 -25.85 -22.50 -8.33
CA PHE A 146 -26.73 -23.66 -8.29
C PHE A 146 -26.00 -25.00 -8.53
N ASP A 147 -24.70 -24.95 -8.87
CA ASP A 147 -23.89 -26.15 -9.07
C ASP A 147 -23.28 -26.59 -7.74
N GLU A 148 -23.87 -27.62 -7.11
CA GLU A 148 -23.41 -28.16 -5.81
C GLU A 148 -22.02 -28.81 -5.87
N THR A 149 -21.40 -28.95 -7.05
CA THR A 149 -20.06 -29.51 -7.20
C THR A 149 -18.95 -28.47 -7.04
N LEU A 150 -19.30 -27.17 -7.08
CA LEU A 150 -18.35 -26.07 -6.94
C LEU A 150 -18.21 -25.66 -5.48
N ASP A 151 -16.98 -25.38 -5.07
CA ASP A 151 -16.70 -24.80 -3.76
C ASP A 151 -17.17 -23.35 -3.72
N VAL A 152 -17.89 -22.98 -2.65
CA VAL A 152 -18.42 -21.62 -2.48
C VAL A 152 -17.30 -20.59 -2.35
N ASP A 153 -16.19 -20.95 -1.72
CA ASP A 153 -15.03 -20.06 -1.57
C ASP A 153 -14.36 -19.78 -2.92
N ASP A 154 -14.23 -20.80 -3.78
CA ASP A 154 -13.73 -20.64 -5.15
C ASP A 154 -14.66 -19.75 -6.00
N LEU A 155 -15.98 -19.92 -5.85
CA LEU A 155 -16.98 -19.10 -6.55
C LEU A 155 -16.92 -17.63 -6.10
N MET A 156 -16.74 -17.39 -4.80
CA MET A 156 -16.57 -16.03 -4.25
C MET A 156 -15.30 -15.38 -4.81
N GLN A 157 -14.20 -16.12 -4.86
CA GLN A 157 -12.95 -15.62 -5.42
C GLN A 157 -13.07 -15.27 -6.91
N GLU A 158 -13.73 -16.11 -7.71
CA GLU A 158 -14.00 -15.83 -9.12
C GLU A 158 -14.86 -14.57 -9.28
N ALA A 159 -15.89 -14.42 -8.44
CA ALA A 159 -16.77 -13.26 -8.46
C ALA A 159 -16.01 -11.96 -8.13
N GLU A 160 -15.18 -11.98 -7.11
CA GLU A 160 -14.33 -10.84 -6.72
C GLU A 160 -13.35 -10.46 -7.84
N GLY A 161 -12.66 -11.44 -8.40
CA GLY A 161 -11.70 -11.22 -9.49
C GLY A 161 -12.36 -10.56 -10.71
N LYS A 162 -13.54 -11.04 -11.11
CA LYS A 162 -14.24 -10.49 -12.28
C LYS A 162 -14.80 -9.09 -12.02
N LEU A 163 -15.34 -8.83 -10.83
CA LEU A 163 -15.77 -7.48 -10.44
C LEU A 163 -14.59 -6.49 -10.45
N PHE A 164 -13.42 -6.95 -10.03
CA PHE A 164 -12.22 -6.14 -10.05
C PHE A 164 -11.79 -5.79 -11.48
N GLU A 165 -11.79 -6.77 -12.42
CA GLU A 165 -11.50 -6.51 -13.83
C GLU A 165 -12.45 -5.47 -14.43
N ILE A 166 -13.77 -5.63 -14.20
CA ILE A 166 -14.80 -4.70 -14.66
C ILE A 166 -14.58 -3.31 -14.07
N SER A 167 -14.22 -3.21 -12.79
CA SER A 167 -13.92 -1.95 -12.11
C SER A 167 -12.66 -1.28 -12.68
N GLN A 168 -11.58 -2.03 -12.91
CA GLN A 168 -10.33 -1.49 -13.45
C GLN A 168 -10.48 -0.96 -14.89
N GLN A 169 -11.26 -1.65 -15.72
CA GLN A 169 -11.49 -1.20 -17.10
C GLN A 169 -12.19 0.16 -17.18
N ASN A 170 -12.96 0.51 -16.14
CA ASN A 170 -13.71 1.77 -16.07
C ASN A 170 -12.97 2.90 -15.33
N MET A 171 -11.85 2.61 -14.66
CA MET A 171 -11.03 3.60 -13.96
C MET A 171 -10.00 4.26 -14.90
N LYS A 172 -10.42 4.78 -16.04
CA LYS A 172 -9.55 5.68 -16.81
C LYS A 172 -9.49 7.02 -16.09
N LYS A 173 -8.28 7.45 -15.73
CA LYS A 173 -8.04 8.79 -15.20
C LYS A 173 -8.19 9.78 -16.36
N ASP A 174 -9.09 10.75 -16.21
CA ASP A 174 -9.06 11.96 -17.02
C ASP A 174 -7.70 12.64 -16.78
N TYR A 175 -7.07 13.17 -17.87
CA TYR A 175 -5.89 14.02 -17.71
C TYR A 175 -6.30 15.29 -16.99
N THR A 176 -5.50 15.67 -16.01
CA THR A 176 -5.71 16.89 -15.25
C THR A 176 -4.85 18.00 -15.85
N GLN A 177 -5.42 19.18 -16.07
CA GLN A 177 -4.65 20.35 -16.47
C GLN A 177 -3.58 20.63 -15.40
N ILE A 178 -2.37 21.01 -15.82
CA ILE A 178 -1.22 21.16 -14.93
C ILE A 178 -1.41 22.29 -13.89
N ASN A 179 -2.18 23.34 -14.22
CA ASN A 179 -2.31 24.52 -13.37
C ASN A 179 -2.82 24.22 -11.93
N PRO A 180 -3.93 23.48 -11.70
CA PRO A 180 -4.34 23.11 -10.35
C PRO A 180 -3.31 22.25 -9.64
N VAL A 181 -2.58 21.39 -10.37
CA VAL A 181 -1.53 20.52 -9.79
C VAL A 181 -0.32 21.34 -9.33
N ILE A 182 0.03 22.40 -10.06
CA ILE A 182 1.10 23.34 -9.64
C ILE A 182 0.72 24.04 -8.31
N ALA A 183 -0.53 24.48 -8.17
CA ALA A 183 -0.98 25.12 -6.95
C ALA A 183 -0.90 24.16 -5.74
N GLU A 184 -1.34 22.92 -5.92
CA GLU A 184 -1.23 21.88 -4.88
C GLU A 184 0.23 21.56 -4.52
N ALA A 185 1.12 21.44 -5.52
CA ALA A 185 2.53 21.22 -5.32
C ALA A 185 3.20 22.38 -4.56
N TYR A 186 2.82 23.62 -4.89
CA TYR A 186 3.32 24.80 -4.19
C TYR A 186 2.90 24.84 -2.71
N ASP A 187 1.63 24.51 -2.43
CA ASP A 187 1.14 24.40 -1.05
C ASP A 187 1.89 23.32 -0.25
N LEU A 188 2.20 22.19 -0.87
CA LEU A 188 2.99 21.13 -0.22
C LEU A 188 4.41 21.59 0.09
N ILE A 189 5.05 22.34 -0.83
CA ILE A 189 6.39 22.93 -0.61
C ILE A 189 6.34 23.93 0.55
N GLN A 190 5.32 24.81 0.62
CA GLN A 190 5.16 25.76 1.72
C GLN A 190 4.97 25.05 3.07
N LYS A 191 4.13 24.01 3.12
CA LYS A 191 3.93 23.20 4.32
C LYS A 191 5.21 22.51 4.78
N ALA A 192 5.99 21.96 3.84
CA ALA A 192 7.28 21.34 4.15
C ALA A 192 8.30 22.37 4.68
N ALA A 193 8.34 23.58 4.10
CA ALA A 193 9.23 24.66 4.54
C ALA A 193 8.85 25.22 5.93
N ALA A 194 7.57 25.14 6.30
CA ALA A 194 7.10 25.57 7.62
C ALA A 194 7.39 24.55 8.74
N ARG A 195 7.74 23.30 8.42
CA ARG A 195 8.12 22.27 9.39
C ARG A 195 9.58 22.46 9.81
N THR A 196 9.80 22.47 11.10
CA THR A 196 11.14 22.64 11.69
C THR A 196 12.05 21.43 11.50
N ASP A 197 11.47 20.26 11.24
CA ASP A 197 12.17 18.98 11.01
C ASP A 197 12.65 18.79 9.55
N GLY A 198 12.18 19.63 8.61
CA GLY A 198 12.55 19.57 7.19
C GLY A 198 12.03 18.34 6.45
N LEU A 199 11.05 17.62 7.01
CA LEU A 199 10.48 16.42 6.43
C LEU A 199 9.23 16.77 5.60
N SER A 200 9.16 16.23 4.39
CA SER A 200 7.99 16.36 3.51
C SER A 200 6.98 15.22 3.70
N GLY A 201 7.46 14.04 4.10
CA GLY A 201 6.69 12.83 4.30
C GLY A 201 6.37 12.51 5.76
N LEU A 202 5.88 11.28 6.00
CA LEU A 202 5.58 10.74 7.32
C LEU A 202 6.88 10.26 8.00
N GLU A 203 7.12 10.70 9.23
CA GLU A 203 8.28 10.34 10.03
C GLU A 203 8.32 8.86 10.39
N SER A 204 9.46 8.19 10.24
CA SER A 204 9.67 6.81 10.68
C SER A 204 10.07 6.71 12.16
N GLY A 205 10.59 7.81 12.70
CA GLY A 205 11.20 7.89 14.03
C GLY A 205 12.66 7.43 14.08
N PHE A 206 13.25 7.13 12.93
CA PHE A 206 14.67 6.87 12.80
C PHE A 206 15.35 8.07 12.14
N THR A 207 15.97 8.93 12.93
CA THR A 207 16.44 10.27 12.53
C THR A 207 17.29 10.27 11.26
N LYS A 208 18.23 9.32 11.13
CA LYS A 208 19.10 9.24 9.94
C LYS A 208 18.35 8.74 8.71
N LEU A 209 17.41 7.80 8.91
CA LEU A 209 16.55 7.31 7.85
C LEU A 209 15.64 8.43 7.33
N ASP A 210 15.00 9.16 8.26
CA ASP A 210 14.10 10.26 7.94
C ASP A 210 14.83 11.39 7.18
N LYS A 211 16.06 11.75 7.60
CA LYS A 211 16.88 12.72 6.87
C LYS A 211 17.23 12.27 5.45
N MET A 212 17.43 10.97 5.23
CA MET A 212 17.83 10.44 3.93
C MET A 212 16.64 10.27 2.98
N THR A 213 15.46 9.94 3.53
CA THR A 213 14.22 9.71 2.75
C THR A 213 13.30 10.92 2.72
N SER A 214 13.54 11.94 3.55
CA SER A 214 12.60 13.03 3.85
C SER A 214 11.26 12.52 4.42
N GLY A 215 11.28 11.37 5.12
CA GLY A 215 10.11 10.64 5.58
C GLY A 215 9.44 9.79 4.48
N TRP A 216 8.42 8.99 4.85
CA TRP A 216 7.67 8.17 3.90
C TRP A 216 6.72 9.03 3.09
N GLN A 217 6.91 9.04 1.78
CA GLN A 217 6.14 9.89 0.88
C GLN A 217 4.76 9.29 0.56
N ASN A 218 3.75 10.14 0.43
CA ASN A 218 2.43 9.73 0.01
C ASN A 218 2.46 9.05 -1.36
N SER A 219 1.59 8.08 -1.57
CA SER A 219 1.47 7.30 -2.81
C SER A 219 2.66 6.40 -3.13
N ASP A 220 3.68 6.30 -2.25
CA ASP A 220 4.82 5.42 -2.47
C ASP A 220 4.56 3.99 -1.99
N LEU A 221 5.09 3.04 -2.77
CA LEU A 221 5.25 1.65 -2.38
C LEU A 221 6.69 1.43 -1.92
N ILE A 222 6.84 1.14 -0.63
CA ILE A 222 8.12 0.87 0.01
C ILE A 222 8.24 -0.62 0.27
N ILE A 223 9.30 -1.24 -0.22
CA ILE A 223 9.59 -2.65 0.05
C ILE A 223 10.72 -2.74 1.06
N ILE A 224 10.47 -3.43 2.18
CA ILE A 224 11.49 -3.74 3.18
C ILE A 224 11.77 -5.24 3.15
N ALA A 225 12.94 -5.61 2.67
CA ALA A 225 13.28 -7.01 2.48
C ALA A 225 14.46 -7.46 3.36
N ALA A 226 14.38 -8.69 3.82
CA ALA A 226 15.47 -9.30 4.60
C ALA A 226 15.39 -10.83 4.58
N ARG A 227 16.48 -11.49 4.97
CA ARG A 227 16.47 -12.91 5.29
C ARG A 227 15.69 -13.19 6.60
N PRO A 228 15.18 -14.42 6.82
CA PRO A 228 14.60 -14.80 8.10
C PRO A 228 15.54 -14.47 9.28
N ALA A 229 14.98 -14.16 10.42
CA ALA A 229 15.69 -13.81 11.66
C ALA A 229 16.50 -12.49 11.64
N MET A 230 16.51 -11.73 10.53
CA MET A 230 17.15 -10.40 10.48
C MET A 230 16.35 -9.30 11.21
N GLY A 231 15.11 -9.58 11.59
CA GLY A 231 14.28 -8.67 12.38
C GLY A 231 13.34 -7.78 11.55
N LYS A 232 12.85 -8.24 10.38
CA LYS A 232 11.86 -7.51 9.57
C LYS A 232 10.67 -7.01 10.40
N THR A 233 9.95 -7.93 11.03
CA THR A 233 8.79 -7.61 11.88
C THR A 233 9.18 -6.70 13.05
N ALA A 234 10.35 -6.92 13.66
CA ALA A 234 10.83 -6.08 14.76
C ALA A 234 11.09 -4.63 14.31
N PHE A 235 11.63 -4.44 13.10
CA PHE A 235 11.88 -3.12 12.53
C PHE A 235 10.56 -2.37 12.29
N VAL A 236 9.59 -3.00 11.62
CA VAL A 236 8.32 -2.33 11.33
C VAL A 236 7.47 -2.12 12.60
N LEU A 237 7.57 -3.00 13.60
CA LEU A 237 6.90 -2.76 14.89
C LEU A 237 7.55 -1.59 15.65
N SER A 238 8.89 -1.46 15.63
CA SER A 238 9.57 -0.30 16.22
C SER A 238 9.17 0.99 15.51
N MET A 239 9.08 0.96 14.18
CA MET A 239 8.63 2.08 13.37
C MET A 239 7.15 2.40 13.61
N ALA A 240 6.26 1.39 13.60
CA ALA A 240 4.83 1.56 13.86
C ALA A 240 4.58 2.16 15.26
N LYS A 241 5.35 1.69 16.27
CA LYS A 241 5.36 2.29 17.62
C LYS A 241 5.79 3.76 17.57
N ASN A 242 6.86 4.11 16.88
CA ASN A 242 7.29 5.50 16.78
C ASN A 242 6.20 6.36 16.14
N ILE A 243 5.61 5.90 15.03
CA ILE A 243 4.58 6.64 14.30
C ILE A 243 3.30 6.78 15.13
N ALA A 244 2.81 5.68 15.74
CA ALA A 244 1.53 5.69 16.43
C ALA A 244 1.62 6.24 17.86
N VAL A 245 2.67 5.90 18.62
CA VAL A 245 2.81 6.31 20.03
C VAL A 245 3.47 7.67 20.14
N ASN A 246 4.63 7.87 19.48
CA ASN A 246 5.39 9.10 19.65
C ASN A 246 4.81 10.26 18.84
N PHE A 247 4.41 10.01 17.58
CA PHE A 247 3.91 11.06 16.68
C PHE A 247 2.38 11.10 16.56
N ARG A 248 1.67 10.15 17.20
CA ARG A 248 0.20 10.08 17.22
C ARG A 248 -0.44 10.00 15.81
N ASN A 249 0.29 9.49 14.83
CA ASN A 249 -0.22 9.26 13.50
C ASN A 249 -0.84 7.86 13.39
N PRO A 250 -2.07 7.73 12.83
CA PRO A 250 -2.73 6.43 12.70
C PRO A 250 -2.01 5.48 11.74
N VAL A 251 -1.75 4.25 12.21
CA VAL A 251 -1.04 3.19 11.49
C VAL A 251 -1.94 1.97 11.35
N ALA A 252 -1.98 1.34 10.20
CA ALA A 252 -2.58 0.02 10.01
C ALA A 252 -1.51 -1.03 9.72
N LEU A 253 -1.54 -2.14 10.45
CA LEU A 253 -0.63 -3.27 10.31
C LEU A 253 -1.42 -4.53 9.95
N PHE A 254 -1.17 -5.07 8.76
CA PHE A 254 -1.70 -6.34 8.30
C PHE A 254 -0.64 -7.42 8.47
N SER A 255 -0.91 -8.40 9.35
CA SER A 255 0.01 -9.49 9.66
C SER A 255 -0.53 -10.80 9.14
N LEU A 256 0.12 -11.35 8.14
CA LEU A 256 -0.27 -12.61 7.51
C LEU A 256 0.46 -13.82 8.11
N GLU A 257 1.50 -13.58 8.92
CA GLU A 257 2.33 -14.62 9.54
C GLU A 257 2.06 -14.79 11.05
N MET A 258 1.73 -13.69 11.73
CA MET A 258 1.64 -13.67 13.18
C MET A 258 0.25 -13.23 13.64
N SER A 259 -0.26 -13.88 14.72
CA SER A 259 -1.52 -13.47 15.32
C SER A 259 -1.40 -12.12 16.04
N ASN A 260 -2.54 -11.42 16.19
CA ASN A 260 -2.65 -10.16 16.90
C ASN A 260 -2.01 -10.19 18.29
N VAL A 261 -2.24 -11.26 19.07
CA VAL A 261 -1.67 -11.42 20.41
C VAL A 261 -0.14 -11.50 20.37
N GLN A 262 0.42 -12.22 19.39
CA GLN A 262 1.87 -12.32 19.24
C GLN A 262 2.52 -10.98 18.87
N LEU A 263 1.86 -10.20 18.00
CA LEU A 263 2.31 -8.84 17.64
C LEU A 263 2.26 -7.89 18.83
N VAL A 264 1.13 -7.90 19.56
CA VAL A 264 0.96 -7.05 20.75
C VAL A 264 1.98 -7.40 21.81
N ASN A 265 2.28 -8.69 22.06
CA ASN A 265 3.33 -9.09 23.00
C ASN A 265 4.72 -8.57 22.58
N ARG A 266 5.03 -8.55 21.28
CA ARG A 266 6.28 -7.94 20.78
C ARG A 266 6.28 -6.41 20.95
N LEU A 267 5.15 -5.75 20.71
CA LEU A 267 4.99 -4.31 20.95
C LEU A 267 5.16 -3.98 22.43
N ILE A 268 4.55 -4.75 23.33
CA ILE A 268 4.71 -4.60 24.78
C ILE A 268 6.19 -4.74 25.16
N SER A 269 6.87 -5.79 24.68
CA SER A 269 8.31 -5.96 24.92
C SER A 269 9.13 -4.76 24.44
N ASN A 270 8.79 -4.23 23.28
CA ASN A 270 9.47 -3.08 22.66
C ASN A 270 9.24 -1.76 23.42
N VAL A 271 7.99 -1.49 23.82
CA VAL A 271 7.59 -0.25 24.51
C VAL A 271 8.02 -0.28 25.98
N CYS A 272 7.73 -1.40 26.65
CA CYS A 272 7.99 -1.52 28.08
C CYS A 272 9.46 -1.87 28.39
N GLU A 273 10.26 -2.24 27.39
CA GLU A 273 11.68 -2.66 27.58
C GLU A 273 11.79 -3.84 28.56
N ILE A 274 10.85 -4.79 28.46
CA ILE A 274 10.83 -6.02 29.23
C ILE A 274 11.20 -7.16 28.28
N PRO A 275 12.13 -8.06 28.66
CA PRO A 275 12.52 -9.18 27.82
C PRO A 275 11.32 -10.05 27.41
N SER A 276 11.23 -10.37 26.11
CA SER A 276 10.10 -11.16 25.55
C SER A 276 9.92 -12.52 26.24
N GLU A 277 10.99 -13.12 26.76
CA GLU A 277 10.94 -14.38 27.51
C GLU A 277 10.18 -14.24 28.82
N LYS A 278 10.39 -13.13 29.54
CA LYS A 278 9.70 -12.84 30.79
C LYS A 278 8.20 -12.59 30.56
N ILE A 279 7.85 -11.86 29.49
CA ILE A 279 6.45 -11.63 29.11
C ILE A 279 5.76 -12.96 28.80
N LYS A 280 6.44 -13.84 28.03
CA LYS A 280 5.88 -15.16 27.68
C LYS A 280 5.71 -16.09 28.89
N SER A 281 6.66 -16.08 29.81
CA SER A 281 6.63 -16.94 31.01
C SER A 281 5.77 -16.35 32.13
N GLY A 282 5.41 -15.06 32.07
CA GLY A 282 4.72 -14.35 33.16
C GLY A 282 5.61 -14.09 34.39
N GLN A 283 6.91 -14.37 34.30
CA GLN A 283 7.88 -14.22 35.40
C GLN A 283 8.42 -12.78 35.42
N LEU A 284 7.58 -11.86 35.84
CA LEU A 284 7.91 -10.43 36.00
C LEU A 284 8.15 -10.13 37.47
N ALA A 285 9.19 -9.34 37.76
CA ALA A 285 9.41 -8.79 39.08
C ALA A 285 8.40 -7.64 39.37
N ASP A 286 8.18 -7.32 40.64
CA ASP A 286 7.21 -6.27 41.03
C ASP A 286 7.46 -4.92 40.35
N TYR A 287 8.73 -4.55 40.18
CA TYR A 287 9.07 -3.30 39.46
C TYR A 287 8.77 -3.39 37.95
N GLU A 288 8.90 -4.58 37.35
CA GLU A 288 8.58 -4.81 35.94
C GLU A 288 7.07 -4.76 35.68
N TRP A 289 6.25 -5.21 36.66
CA TRP A 289 4.81 -5.04 36.62
C TRP A 289 4.42 -3.54 36.66
N GLN A 290 5.04 -2.76 37.56
CA GLN A 290 4.79 -1.31 37.61
C GLN A 290 5.22 -0.61 36.32
N GLN A 291 6.37 -1.00 35.74
CA GLN A 291 6.85 -0.46 34.47
C GLN A 291 5.91 -0.83 33.32
N LEU A 292 5.37 -2.06 33.32
CA LEU A 292 4.39 -2.52 32.36
C LEU A 292 3.12 -1.66 32.43
N ASP A 293 2.52 -1.52 33.62
CA ASP A 293 1.29 -0.77 33.83
C ASP A 293 1.44 0.70 33.45
N TYR A 294 2.58 1.30 33.71
CA TYR A 294 2.86 2.69 33.36
C TYR A 294 3.01 2.88 31.83
N LYS A 295 3.89 2.13 31.20
CA LYS A 295 4.18 2.28 29.75
C LYS A 295 3.07 1.71 28.84
N LEU A 296 2.24 0.78 29.35
CA LEU A 296 1.12 0.25 28.60
C LEU A 296 0.04 1.31 28.29
N ARG A 297 -0.10 2.33 29.15
CA ARG A 297 -1.03 3.45 28.93
C ARG A 297 -0.75 4.18 27.62
N ASP A 298 0.53 4.40 27.28
CA ASP A 298 0.91 5.07 26.04
C ASP A 298 0.51 4.24 24.80
N LEU A 299 0.52 2.91 24.93
CA LEU A 299 0.12 1.99 23.86
C LEU A 299 -1.40 1.84 23.74
N LEU A 300 -2.15 1.89 24.87
CA LEU A 300 -3.61 1.79 24.85
C LEU A 300 -4.27 2.94 24.08
N ASP A 301 -3.70 4.14 24.17
CA ASP A 301 -4.23 5.33 23.48
C ASP A 301 -3.60 5.55 22.09
N ALA A 302 -2.74 4.62 21.63
CA ALA A 302 -2.07 4.76 20.35
C ALA A 302 -3.02 4.38 19.19
N PRO A 303 -3.10 5.19 18.12
CA PRO A 303 -3.93 4.90 16.96
C PRO A 303 -3.27 3.84 16.05
N LEU A 304 -3.13 2.60 16.56
CA LEU A 304 -2.55 1.47 15.87
C LEU A 304 -3.62 0.39 15.65
N TYR A 305 -3.90 0.09 14.40
CA TYR A 305 -4.89 -0.89 13.96
C TYR A 305 -4.18 -2.12 13.44
N VAL A 306 -4.53 -3.30 13.96
CA VAL A 306 -3.89 -4.57 13.61
C VAL A 306 -4.93 -5.54 13.05
N ASP A 307 -4.59 -6.20 11.95
CA ASP A 307 -5.41 -7.23 11.31
C ASP A 307 -4.53 -8.46 11.06
N ASP A 308 -4.95 -9.63 11.56
CA ASP A 308 -4.23 -10.90 11.43
C ASP A 308 -4.97 -11.91 10.55
N THR A 309 -5.77 -11.43 9.60
CA THR A 309 -6.47 -12.29 8.64
C THR A 309 -5.45 -13.08 7.80
N PRO A 310 -5.45 -14.41 7.91
CA PRO A 310 -4.54 -15.23 7.11
C PRO A 310 -4.93 -15.20 5.63
N SER A 311 -3.94 -15.36 4.75
CA SER A 311 -4.17 -15.44 3.29
C SER A 311 -4.97 -14.29 2.69
N LEU A 312 -4.74 -13.07 3.18
CA LEU A 312 -5.44 -11.85 2.79
C LEU A 312 -5.34 -11.62 1.27
N SER A 313 -6.47 -11.49 0.61
CA SER A 313 -6.51 -11.13 -0.81
C SER A 313 -6.25 -9.64 -1.02
N VAL A 314 -5.74 -9.29 -2.22
CA VAL A 314 -5.54 -7.88 -2.60
C VAL A 314 -6.85 -7.09 -2.54
N PHE A 315 -7.96 -7.73 -2.90
CA PHE A 315 -9.28 -7.12 -2.89
C PHE A 315 -9.77 -6.83 -1.46
N GLU A 316 -9.64 -7.81 -0.58
CA GLU A 316 -10.00 -7.66 0.83
C GLU A 316 -9.14 -6.60 1.51
N LEU A 317 -7.81 -6.63 1.28
CA LEU A 317 -6.91 -5.58 1.75
C LEU A 317 -7.39 -4.19 1.29
N ARG A 318 -7.74 -4.03 0.01
CA ARG A 318 -8.21 -2.75 -0.56
C ARG A 318 -9.47 -2.26 0.14
N THR A 319 -10.42 -3.15 0.40
CA THR A 319 -11.68 -2.84 1.09
C THR A 319 -11.44 -2.41 2.53
N LYS A 320 -10.63 -3.18 3.28
CA LYS A 320 -10.25 -2.86 4.66
C LYS A 320 -9.44 -1.56 4.73
N ALA A 321 -8.47 -1.37 3.82
CA ALA A 321 -7.64 -0.17 3.75
C ALA A 321 -8.47 1.10 3.49
N ARG A 322 -9.39 1.08 2.53
CA ARG A 322 -10.31 2.20 2.26
C ARG A 322 -11.13 2.57 3.50
N ARG A 323 -11.65 1.56 4.21
CA ARG A 323 -12.42 1.78 5.43
C ARG A 323 -11.55 2.40 6.52
N LEU A 324 -10.36 1.87 6.78
CA LEU A 324 -9.42 2.37 7.79
C LEU A 324 -8.98 3.81 7.50
N VAL A 325 -8.69 4.14 6.25
CA VAL A 325 -8.32 5.52 5.87
C VAL A 325 -9.49 6.47 6.06
N ARG A 326 -10.71 6.07 5.64
CA ARG A 326 -11.90 6.93 5.73
C ARG A 326 -12.39 7.12 7.17
N GLU A 327 -12.41 6.05 7.97
CA GLU A 327 -13.01 6.07 9.33
C GLU A 327 -12.00 6.50 10.39
N HIS A 328 -10.74 6.15 10.23
CA HIS A 328 -9.70 6.36 11.23
C HIS A 328 -8.56 7.26 10.76
N GLY A 329 -8.59 7.73 9.53
CA GLY A 329 -7.57 8.64 8.99
C GLY A 329 -6.17 8.03 8.91
N VAL A 330 -6.07 6.70 8.70
CA VAL A 330 -4.78 5.99 8.61
C VAL A 330 -3.84 6.67 7.64
N LYS A 331 -2.57 6.86 8.07
CA LYS A 331 -1.52 7.57 7.33
C LYS A 331 -0.50 6.64 6.70
N VAL A 332 -0.42 5.40 7.13
CA VAL A 332 0.49 4.39 6.58
C VAL A 332 -0.10 3.00 6.76
N ILE A 333 0.07 2.16 5.75
CA ILE A 333 -0.28 0.75 5.81
C ILE A 333 1.01 -0.08 5.77
N ILE A 334 1.13 -1.04 6.68
CA ILE A 334 2.25 -1.98 6.78
C ILE A 334 1.72 -3.39 6.55
N ILE A 335 2.38 -4.18 5.69
CA ILE A 335 1.98 -5.55 5.33
C ILE A 335 3.12 -6.52 5.64
N ASP A 336 2.92 -7.49 6.54
CA ASP A 336 3.90 -8.52 6.93
C ASP A 336 3.37 -9.92 6.58
N TYR A 337 3.77 -10.55 5.49
CA TYR A 337 4.62 -10.16 4.40
C TYR A 337 3.96 -10.51 3.05
N LEU A 338 4.39 -9.85 2.00
CA LEU A 338 3.80 -9.83 0.66
C LEU A 338 3.61 -11.24 0.06
N GLN A 339 4.56 -12.14 0.27
CA GLN A 339 4.49 -13.49 -0.29
C GLN A 339 3.41 -14.40 0.34
N LEU A 340 2.73 -13.99 1.41
CA LEU A 340 1.57 -14.70 1.96
C LEU A 340 0.23 -14.16 1.42
N MET A 341 0.26 -13.07 0.65
CA MET A 341 -0.94 -12.56 -0.01
C MET A 341 -1.34 -13.44 -1.18
N ASN A 342 -2.63 -13.41 -1.48
CA ASN A 342 -3.23 -14.06 -2.63
C ASN A 342 -3.78 -13.01 -3.61
N ALA A 343 -3.63 -13.27 -4.90
CA ALA A 343 -4.33 -12.52 -5.93
C ALA A 343 -5.57 -13.33 -6.36
N SER A 344 -6.57 -13.37 -5.47
CA SER A 344 -7.79 -14.18 -5.62
C SER A 344 -8.52 -13.95 -6.94
N GLY A 345 -9.08 -15.02 -7.50
CA GLY A 345 -9.92 -14.98 -8.69
C GLY A 345 -9.21 -14.96 -10.03
N MET A 346 -7.87 -14.98 -10.04
CA MET A 346 -7.07 -15.06 -11.26
C MET A 346 -6.24 -16.35 -11.27
N SER A 347 -6.22 -17.07 -12.39
CA SER A 347 -5.31 -18.19 -12.58
C SER A 347 -3.96 -17.69 -13.10
N PHE A 348 -2.89 -17.98 -12.36
CA PHE A 348 -1.53 -17.59 -12.74
C PHE A 348 -0.72 -18.78 -13.22
N GLY A 349 0.11 -18.59 -14.22
CA GLY A 349 1.03 -19.60 -14.71
C GLY A 349 2.21 -19.85 -13.76
N SER A 350 2.52 -18.90 -12.87
CA SER A 350 3.62 -19.00 -11.91
C SER A 350 3.39 -18.09 -10.70
N ARG A 351 4.02 -18.46 -9.57
CA ARG A 351 4.03 -17.62 -8.35
C ARG A 351 4.64 -16.24 -8.59
N GLN A 352 5.59 -16.12 -9.50
CA GLN A 352 6.21 -14.85 -9.87
C GLN A 352 5.21 -13.88 -10.51
N GLU A 353 4.33 -14.39 -11.37
CA GLU A 353 3.28 -13.60 -12.03
C GLU A 353 2.25 -13.10 -11.01
N GLU A 354 1.86 -13.97 -10.07
CA GLU A 354 0.96 -13.61 -8.98
C GLU A 354 1.56 -12.50 -8.10
N VAL A 355 2.79 -12.65 -7.64
CA VAL A 355 3.51 -11.65 -6.83
C VAL A 355 3.68 -10.33 -7.60
N SER A 356 3.89 -10.39 -8.91
CA SER A 356 3.94 -9.22 -9.79
C SER A 356 2.61 -8.47 -9.82
N THR A 357 1.51 -9.21 -9.91
CA THR A 357 0.16 -8.63 -9.90
C THR A 357 -0.17 -8.01 -8.55
N ILE A 358 0.20 -8.67 -7.45
CA ILE A 358 0.05 -8.14 -6.09
C ILE A 358 0.83 -6.82 -5.94
N SER A 359 2.10 -6.80 -6.33
CA SER A 359 2.96 -5.61 -6.23
C SER A 359 2.38 -4.41 -6.98
N ARG A 360 1.95 -4.63 -8.23
CA ARG A 360 1.31 -3.59 -9.05
C ARG A 360 0.01 -3.09 -8.43
N SER A 361 -0.77 -3.99 -7.85
CA SER A 361 -2.03 -3.65 -7.18
C SER A 361 -1.79 -2.84 -5.91
N LEU A 362 -0.76 -3.16 -5.13
CA LEU A 362 -0.35 -2.38 -3.95
C LEU A 362 0.12 -0.97 -4.34
N LYS A 363 0.90 -0.83 -5.43
CA LYS A 363 1.27 0.50 -5.94
C LYS A 363 0.04 1.29 -6.41
N GLY A 364 -0.92 0.62 -7.05
CA GLY A 364 -2.21 1.21 -7.42
C GLY A 364 -2.98 1.70 -6.19
N LEU A 365 -3.03 0.89 -5.14
CA LEU A 365 -3.70 1.20 -3.87
C LEU A 365 -3.03 2.38 -3.13
N ALA A 366 -1.70 2.43 -3.08
CA ALA A 366 -0.96 3.55 -2.49
C ALA A 366 -1.30 4.88 -3.18
N LYS A 367 -1.38 4.89 -4.52
CA LYS A 367 -1.81 6.06 -5.30
C LYS A 367 -3.27 6.42 -5.07
N GLU A 368 -4.16 5.44 -4.99
CA GLU A 368 -5.59 5.64 -4.77
C GLU A 368 -5.89 6.28 -3.42
N LEU A 369 -5.25 5.75 -2.36
CA LEU A 369 -5.45 6.22 -1.00
C LEU A 369 -4.59 7.47 -0.66
N ASN A 370 -3.62 7.81 -1.51
CA ASN A 370 -2.63 8.87 -1.30
C ASN A 370 -1.89 8.74 0.04
N ILE A 371 -1.49 7.51 0.41
CA ILE A 371 -0.69 7.21 1.59
C ILE A 371 0.44 6.24 1.24
N PRO A 372 1.56 6.21 2.00
CA PRO A 372 2.60 5.20 1.83
C PRO A 372 2.09 3.81 2.20
N ILE A 373 2.48 2.81 1.39
CA ILE A 373 2.30 1.39 1.71
C ILE A 373 3.68 0.75 1.85
N ILE A 374 3.92 0.15 3.01
CA ILE A 374 5.16 -0.54 3.34
C ILE A 374 4.88 -2.04 3.33
N ALA A 375 5.46 -2.76 2.38
CA ALA A 375 5.31 -4.20 2.28
C ALA A 375 6.61 -4.92 2.59
N LEU A 376 6.55 -5.90 3.49
CA LEU A 376 7.70 -6.74 3.82
C LEU A 376 7.87 -7.82 2.77
N SER A 377 9.12 -8.15 2.46
CA SER A 377 9.48 -9.21 1.53
C SER A 377 10.60 -10.09 2.09
N GLN A 378 10.57 -11.36 1.73
CA GLN A 378 11.64 -12.29 2.08
C GLN A 378 12.63 -12.41 0.93
N LEU A 379 13.93 -12.34 1.24
CA LEU A 379 15.00 -12.51 0.26
C LEU A 379 15.27 -13.97 -0.07
N ASN A 380 15.77 -14.23 -1.28
CA ASN A 380 16.21 -15.55 -1.73
C ASN A 380 17.35 -16.09 -0.83
N ARG A 381 17.40 -17.42 -0.67
CA ARG A 381 18.46 -18.10 0.09
C ARG A 381 19.84 -17.96 -0.51
N GLY A 382 19.96 -17.58 -1.79
CA GLY A 382 21.23 -17.39 -2.48
C GLY A 382 22.20 -16.41 -1.81
N VAL A 383 21.70 -15.43 -1.04
CA VAL A 383 22.51 -14.49 -0.25
C VAL A 383 23.40 -15.21 0.77
N GLU A 384 22.91 -16.29 1.39
CA GLU A 384 23.64 -17.05 2.41
C GLU A 384 24.78 -17.89 1.83
N ASN A 385 24.76 -18.18 0.54
CA ASN A 385 25.78 -19.00 -0.14
C ASN A 385 26.95 -18.16 -0.69
N ARG A 386 26.87 -16.83 -0.65
CA ARG A 386 27.96 -15.97 -1.11
C ARG A 386 29.13 -15.97 -0.13
N GLU A 387 30.33 -15.89 -0.65
CA GLU A 387 31.56 -15.83 0.14
C GLU A 387 31.91 -14.38 0.50
N GLY A 388 32.61 -14.22 1.63
CA GLY A 388 33.07 -12.92 2.12
C GLY A 388 32.00 -12.08 2.84
N GLU A 389 32.44 -11.07 3.56
CA GLU A 389 31.56 -10.18 4.35
C GLU A 389 30.65 -9.35 3.46
N GLU A 390 31.18 -8.75 2.40
CA GLU A 390 30.41 -8.00 1.42
C GLU A 390 29.44 -8.89 0.61
N GLY A 391 29.80 -10.16 0.39
CA GLY A 391 28.93 -11.11 -0.28
C GLY A 391 27.64 -11.39 0.48
N LYS A 392 27.64 -11.24 1.82
CA LYS A 392 26.46 -11.43 2.68
C LYS A 392 25.54 -10.21 2.69
N ARG A 393 25.96 -9.06 2.15
CA ARG A 393 25.09 -7.89 2.03
C ARG A 393 24.03 -8.11 0.95
N PRO A 394 22.75 -7.83 1.24
CA PRO A 394 21.67 -7.95 0.28
C PRO A 394 21.81 -6.98 -0.89
N GLN A 395 21.37 -7.40 -2.07
CA GLN A 395 21.34 -6.63 -3.31
C GLN A 395 19.97 -6.75 -4.00
N LEU A 396 19.64 -5.83 -4.91
CA LEU A 396 18.37 -5.86 -5.65
C LEU A 396 18.13 -7.19 -6.39
N SER A 397 19.21 -7.82 -6.89
CA SER A 397 19.13 -9.14 -7.51
C SER A 397 18.63 -10.26 -6.57
N ASP A 398 18.66 -10.05 -5.25
CA ASP A 398 18.18 -11.03 -4.27
C ASP A 398 16.65 -11.03 -4.12
N LEU A 399 15.98 -10.03 -4.69
CA LEU A 399 14.53 -10.01 -4.91
C LEU A 399 14.11 -10.80 -6.17
N ARG A 400 14.97 -11.63 -6.74
CA ARG A 400 14.93 -12.20 -8.09
C ARG A 400 13.71 -13.06 -8.43
N GLU A 401 13.03 -13.64 -7.45
CA GLU A 401 11.73 -14.29 -7.67
C GLU A 401 10.59 -13.26 -7.85
N SER A 402 10.93 -11.97 -7.74
CA SER A 402 10.02 -10.85 -7.71
C SER A 402 10.60 -9.63 -8.45
N GLY A 403 11.18 -9.82 -9.62
CA GLY A 403 11.75 -8.70 -10.43
C GLY A 403 10.74 -7.58 -10.70
N ALA A 404 9.45 -7.91 -10.69
CA ALA A 404 8.38 -6.93 -10.78
C ALA A 404 8.24 -6.08 -9.51
N ILE A 405 8.46 -6.66 -8.31
CA ILE A 405 8.46 -5.89 -7.05
C ILE A 405 9.49 -4.77 -7.11
N GLU A 406 10.69 -5.08 -7.61
CA GLU A 406 11.73 -4.08 -7.79
C GLU A 406 11.28 -2.97 -8.74
N GLN A 407 10.63 -3.30 -9.85
CA GLN A 407 10.19 -2.32 -10.85
C GLN A 407 9.07 -1.42 -10.32
N ASP A 408 8.08 -2.00 -9.64
CA ASP A 408 6.89 -1.30 -9.15
C ASP A 408 7.19 -0.42 -7.92
N ALA A 409 8.13 -0.86 -7.04
CA ALA A 409 8.49 -0.15 -5.83
C ALA A 409 9.15 1.22 -6.12
N ASP A 410 8.80 2.22 -5.34
CA ASP A 410 9.45 3.53 -5.37
C ASP A 410 10.73 3.51 -4.53
N MET A 411 10.71 2.73 -3.44
CA MET A 411 11.86 2.54 -2.56
C MET A 411 12.01 1.06 -2.20
N VAL A 412 13.25 0.59 -2.17
CA VAL A 412 13.61 -0.75 -1.69
C VAL A 412 14.68 -0.62 -0.62
N CYS A 413 14.36 -1.12 0.57
CA CYS A 413 15.26 -1.15 1.71
C CYS A 413 15.57 -2.60 2.10
N PHE A 414 16.83 -2.87 2.43
CA PHE A 414 17.23 -4.14 3.01
C PHE A 414 17.60 -3.98 4.47
N ILE A 415 17.27 -4.98 5.29
CA ILE A 415 17.76 -5.09 6.66
C ILE A 415 18.90 -6.10 6.67
N HIS A 416 20.07 -5.63 7.08
CA HIS A 416 21.27 -6.44 7.24
C HIS A 416 21.80 -6.34 8.68
N ARG A 417 22.11 -7.51 9.28
CA ARG A 417 22.70 -7.58 10.61
C ARG A 417 24.01 -8.37 10.52
N PRO A 418 25.17 -7.69 10.54
CA PRO A 418 26.47 -8.33 10.44
C PRO A 418 26.70 -9.39 11.54
N GLU A 419 26.28 -9.09 12.77
CA GLU A 419 26.38 -10.00 13.92
C GLU A 419 25.73 -11.37 13.66
N TYR A 420 24.63 -11.43 12.92
CA TYR A 420 23.97 -12.69 12.55
C TYR A 420 24.90 -13.61 11.75
N TYR A 421 25.77 -13.03 10.96
CA TYR A 421 26.81 -13.73 10.18
C TYR A 421 28.14 -13.87 10.93
N LYS A 422 28.17 -13.53 12.25
CA LYS A 422 29.35 -13.56 13.10
C LYS A 422 30.44 -12.54 12.65
N ILE A 423 30.03 -11.48 11.97
CA ILE A 423 30.88 -10.35 11.62
C ILE A 423 30.75 -9.32 12.73
N TYR A 424 31.76 -9.20 13.58
CA TYR A 424 31.71 -8.36 14.78
C TYR A 424 32.45 -7.06 14.65
N THR A 425 33.31 -6.93 13.64
CA THR A 425 34.14 -5.73 13.44
C THR A 425 34.12 -5.38 11.96
N SER A 426 33.89 -4.11 11.65
CA SER A 426 33.98 -3.58 10.29
C SER A 426 35.44 -3.44 9.84
N ALA A 427 35.70 -3.25 8.55
CA ALA A 427 37.02 -3.02 7.97
C ALA A 427 37.74 -1.78 8.56
N ASP A 428 36.96 -0.79 9.04
CA ASP A 428 37.43 0.41 9.73
C ASP A 428 37.67 0.25 11.26
N GLY A 429 37.49 -0.98 11.78
CA GLY A 429 37.68 -1.30 13.20
C GLY A 429 36.46 -1.01 14.09
N THR A 430 35.34 -0.57 13.54
CA THR A 430 34.12 -0.28 14.31
C THR A 430 33.47 -1.59 14.80
N ASP A 431 33.05 -1.65 16.09
CA ASP A 431 32.29 -2.79 16.64
C ASP A 431 30.86 -2.80 16.05
N LEU A 432 30.50 -3.93 15.44
CA LEU A 432 29.21 -4.14 14.77
C LEU A 432 28.22 -4.95 15.62
N ARG A 433 28.55 -5.32 16.86
CA ARG A 433 27.66 -6.06 17.74
C ARG A 433 26.43 -5.23 18.10
N GLY A 434 25.25 -5.83 17.99
CA GLY A 434 23.99 -5.13 18.22
C GLY A 434 23.67 -4.07 17.16
N MET A 435 24.47 -3.95 16.09
CA MET A 435 24.21 -3.01 14.99
C MET A 435 23.41 -3.68 13.88
N ALA A 436 22.56 -2.90 13.27
CA ALA A 436 21.81 -3.27 12.07
C ALA A 436 21.96 -2.17 11.02
N GLU A 437 22.05 -2.56 9.77
CA GLU A 437 22.11 -1.65 8.64
C GLU A 437 20.80 -1.70 7.85
N ILE A 438 20.20 -0.54 7.63
CA ILE A 438 19.09 -0.35 6.71
C ILE A 438 19.69 0.18 5.41
N ILE A 439 19.75 -0.66 4.40
CA ILE A 439 20.37 -0.38 3.11
C ILE A 439 19.27 0.10 2.16
N ILE A 440 19.26 1.39 1.80
CA ILE A 440 18.37 1.93 0.77
C ILE A 440 19.01 1.63 -0.57
N ALA A 441 18.59 0.53 -1.21
CA ALA A 441 19.16 0.05 -2.46
C ALA A 441 18.50 0.66 -3.70
N LYS A 442 17.25 1.12 -3.57
CA LYS A 442 16.51 1.85 -4.60
C LYS A 442 15.73 2.98 -3.97
N HIS A 443 15.78 4.15 -4.57
CA HIS A 443 14.97 5.31 -4.20
C HIS A 443 14.71 6.16 -5.44
N ARG A 444 13.44 6.20 -5.93
CA ARG A 444 13.10 6.94 -7.16
C ARG A 444 13.29 8.44 -7.03
N ASN A 445 13.01 8.98 -5.84
CA ASN A 445 12.97 10.42 -5.60
C ASN A 445 14.07 10.93 -4.68
N GLY A 446 15.12 10.10 -4.40
CA GLY A 446 16.15 10.48 -3.45
C GLY A 446 17.43 9.67 -3.57
N ALA A 447 18.32 9.84 -2.59
CA ALA A 447 19.59 9.16 -2.54
C ALA A 447 19.46 7.70 -2.07
N VAL A 448 20.39 6.86 -2.51
CA VAL A 448 20.63 5.52 -1.97
C VAL A 448 21.76 5.57 -0.96
N GLY A 449 21.80 4.62 -0.03
CA GLY A 449 22.86 4.56 0.99
C GLY A 449 22.45 3.72 2.18
N ASP A 450 23.29 3.75 3.22
CA ASP A 450 23.18 2.89 4.38
C ASP A 450 22.92 3.72 5.64
N VAL A 451 21.94 3.28 6.41
CA VAL A 451 21.60 3.85 7.72
C VAL A 451 21.88 2.81 8.79
N ARG A 452 22.77 3.12 9.72
CA ARG A 452 23.05 2.26 10.88
C ARG A 452 22.08 2.55 12.00
N LEU A 453 21.47 1.50 12.53
CA LEU A 453 20.59 1.49 13.69
C LEU A 453 21.12 0.51 14.72
N ARG A 454 20.67 0.63 15.96
CA ARG A 454 20.93 -0.34 17.01
C ARG A 454 19.77 -1.34 17.11
N PHE A 455 20.10 -2.62 17.21
CA PHE A 455 19.14 -3.69 17.45
C PHE A 455 19.34 -4.33 18.81
N ILE A 456 18.32 -4.27 19.65
CA ILE A 456 18.32 -4.87 21.00
C ILE A 456 17.45 -6.13 20.93
N GLY A 457 18.11 -7.29 20.82
CA GLY A 457 17.44 -8.57 20.59
C GLY A 457 16.48 -8.97 21.70
N GLN A 458 16.80 -8.71 22.96
CA GLN A 458 15.96 -9.05 24.13
C GLN A 458 14.61 -8.34 24.12
N TYR A 459 14.53 -7.11 23.54
CA TYR A 459 13.30 -6.33 23.43
C TYR A 459 12.74 -6.33 22.00
N THR A 460 13.38 -7.07 21.08
CA THR A 460 13.04 -7.04 19.64
C THR A 460 12.88 -5.63 19.09
N ARG A 461 13.78 -4.72 19.49
CA ARG A 461 13.68 -3.27 19.25
C ARG A 461 14.80 -2.75 18.37
N PHE A 462 14.42 -1.92 17.39
CA PHE A 462 15.34 -1.03 16.68
C PHE A 462 15.25 0.37 17.26
N GLN A 463 16.41 1.04 17.38
CA GLN A 463 16.50 2.43 17.87
C GLN A 463 17.66 3.17 17.19
N ASN A 464 17.66 4.50 17.31
CA ASN A 464 18.79 5.31 16.86
C ASN A 464 20.03 5.01 17.72
N PRO A 465 21.23 4.98 17.16
CA PRO A 465 22.46 4.76 17.93
C PRO A 465 22.71 5.82 19.00
N GLU A 466 22.17 7.02 18.80
CA GLU A 466 22.35 8.20 19.65
C GLU A 466 21.40 8.20 20.87
N ASP A 467 20.32 7.42 20.85
CA ASP A 467 19.34 7.35 21.94
C ASP A 467 19.93 6.81 23.25
N ASP A 468 21.06 6.08 23.19
CA ASP A 468 21.78 5.60 24.37
C ASP A 468 22.74 6.64 24.98
N MET A 469 23.00 7.74 24.29
CA MET A 469 23.92 8.79 24.75
C MET A 469 23.24 9.87 25.62
N VAL A 470 21.95 9.72 25.92
CA VAL A 470 21.30 10.55 26.94
C VAL A 470 21.69 10.00 28.32
N ILE A 471 22.97 10.16 28.66
CA ILE A 471 23.37 10.24 30.06
C ILE A 471 22.65 11.47 30.59
N PRO A 472 21.79 11.38 31.63
CA PRO A 472 21.26 12.59 32.25
C PRO A 472 22.41 13.48 32.60
N PRO A 473 22.36 14.81 32.32
CA PRO A 473 23.42 15.68 32.69
C PRO A 473 23.69 15.47 34.18
N PRO A 474 24.96 15.41 34.60
CA PRO A 474 25.26 15.29 36.01
C PRO A 474 24.54 16.44 36.71
N THR A 475 23.61 16.12 37.61
CA THR A 475 23.01 17.09 38.49
C THR A 475 24.15 17.74 39.27
N GLU A 476 24.55 18.93 38.85
CA GLU A 476 25.41 19.79 39.64
C GLU A 476 24.69 20.04 40.95
N GLY A 477 25.14 19.41 42.01
CA GLY A 477 24.65 19.68 43.35
C GLY A 477 24.20 18.52 44.22
N MET A 478 24.95 17.43 44.26
CA MET A 478 24.99 16.58 45.45
C MET A 478 26.38 15.98 45.56
N GLY A 479 27.17 16.41 46.55
CA GLY A 479 28.48 15.90 46.85
C GLY A 479 28.45 14.37 46.97
N GLY A 480 29.10 13.72 46.01
CA GLY A 480 29.20 12.29 45.96
C GLY A 480 29.97 11.75 47.17
N ALA A 481 29.26 11.10 48.06
CA ALA A 481 29.86 10.19 49.02
C ALA A 481 30.40 8.99 48.25
N THR A 482 31.69 9.00 47.92
CA THR A 482 32.40 7.82 47.42
C THR A 482 32.47 6.79 48.52
N PHE A 483 31.68 5.74 48.43
CA PHE A 483 31.86 4.53 49.23
C PHE A 483 33.08 3.79 48.71
N GLY A 484 34.24 4.08 49.29
CA GLY A 484 35.46 3.31 49.07
C GLY A 484 35.27 1.86 49.57
N SER A 485 35.49 0.90 48.70
CA SER A 485 35.53 -0.52 49.06
C SER A 485 36.64 -0.78 50.08
N ARG A 486 36.29 -1.35 51.24
CA ARG A 486 37.17 -1.62 52.35
C ARG A 486 38.15 -2.79 52.14
N MET A 487 38.41 -3.23 50.93
CA MET A 487 39.25 -4.41 50.66
C MET A 487 40.69 -4.15 50.25
N ASN A 488 41.16 -2.86 50.17
CA ASN A 488 42.56 -2.58 49.81
C ASN A 488 43.11 -1.39 50.60
N ALA A 489 43.11 -1.45 51.94
CA ALA A 489 43.86 -0.52 52.77
C ALA A 489 45.00 -1.27 53.50
N PRO A 490 46.26 -0.80 53.41
CA PRO A 490 47.37 -1.38 54.21
C PRO A 490 47.20 -1.00 55.69
N ILE A 491 47.48 -1.97 56.53
CA ILE A 491 47.48 -1.85 58.01
C ILE A 491 48.61 -0.92 58.44
N GLY A 492 48.28 0.22 59.11
CA GLY A 492 49.27 0.98 59.81
C GLY A 492 48.93 2.43 60.08
N SER A 493 48.62 2.69 61.36
CA SER A 493 48.75 3.94 62.17
C SER A 493 47.40 4.64 62.52
N PRO A 494 47.22 4.94 63.85
CA PRO A 494 46.01 5.57 64.37
C PRO A 494 46.14 7.10 64.30
N SER A 495 45.12 7.77 63.74
CA SER A 495 44.99 9.24 63.87
C SER A 495 43.69 9.61 64.57
N THR A 496 43.81 10.32 65.60
CA THR A 496 42.82 10.94 66.48
C THR A 496 41.82 11.82 65.76
N PRO A 497 40.53 11.83 66.20
CA PRO A 497 39.52 12.75 65.63
C PRO A 497 39.65 14.17 66.12
N PRO A 498 39.38 15.22 65.32
CA PRO A 498 39.31 16.60 65.74
C PRO A 498 38.02 16.90 66.53
N PRO A 499 38.05 17.93 67.41
CA PRO A 499 36.95 18.22 68.35
C PRO A 499 35.78 18.94 67.67
N LEU A 500 34.55 18.58 68.09
CA LEU A 500 33.31 19.22 67.77
C LEU A 500 33.22 20.63 68.36
N SER A 501 33.02 21.69 67.57
CA SER A 501 32.63 23.01 68.03
C SER A 501 31.14 23.12 68.23
N ALA A 502 30.75 23.50 69.47
CA ALA A 502 29.40 23.74 69.87
C ALA A 502 28.95 25.16 69.44
N SER A 503 28.25 25.24 68.29
CA SER A 503 27.44 26.44 67.99
C SER A 503 26.56 26.18 66.80
N ASP A 504 25.49 25.47 67.00
CA ASP A 504 24.29 25.53 66.10
C ASP A 504 23.15 24.67 66.68
N TYR A 505 22.72 25.14 67.88
CA TYR A 505 21.41 24.73 68.41
C TYR A 505 20.63 25.99 68.75
N MET A 506 19.74 26.42 67.92
CA MET A 506 18.51 27.15 68.30
C MET A 506 17.40 26.93 67.28
N PRO A 507 16.25 26.51 67.73
CA PRO A 507 15.06 26.40 66.90
C PRO A 507 14.33 27.75 66.85
N GLN A 508 13.96 28.21 65.69
CA GLN A 508 12.94 29.26 65.56
C GLN A 508 11.59 28.66 65.18
N THR A 509 10.68 28.73 66.12
CA THR A 509 9.25 28.66 65.95
C THR A 509 8.76 30.03 65.49
N ASP A 510 7.98 30.10 64.41
CA ASP A 510 7.01 31.16 64.23
C ASP A 510 5.85 30.64 63.37
N ASN A 511 4.72 30.55 64.07
CA ASN A 511 3.38 30.50 63.53
C ASN A 511 2.77 31.90 63.72
N PRO A 512 2.03 32.43 62.76
CA PRO A 512 0.82 33.14 63.17
C PRO A 512 -0.42 32.75 62.36
N PHE A 513 -1.41 32.34 63.10
CA PHE A 513 -2.80 32.42 62.77
C PHE A 513 -3.22 33.90 62.56
N GLY A 514 -4.12 34.12 61.61
CA GLY A 514 -4.97 35.28 61.43
C GLY A 514 -5.57 35.17 60.04
N GLY A 515 -6.83 34.99 59.77
CA GLY A 515 -8.05 35.36 60.42
C GLY A 515 -8.94 36.10 59.43
N VAL A 516 -10.11 35.50 59.12
CA VAL A 516 -11.38 36.15 58.79
C VAL A 516 -11.59 36.83 57.42
N GLY A 517 -12.67 36.43 56.73
CA GLY A 517 -13.36 37.19 55.68
C GLY A 517 -14.32 36.36 54.86
N LEU A 518 -15.53 36.19 55.35
CA LEU A 518 -16.74 35.76 54.62
C LEU A 518 -17.10 36.83 53.55
N ASP A 519 -17.57 36.41 52.36
CA ASP A 519 -18.87 36.76 51.80
C ASP A 519 -18.94 36.31 50.33
N GLY A 520 -19.99 35.52 49.99
CA GLY A 520 -20.38 35.05 48.68
C GLY A 520 -20.97 36.15 47.77
N PRO A 521 -21.68 35.86 46.68
CA PRO A 521 -22.51 34.66 46.35
C PRO A 521 -22.35 34.13 44.92
N VAL A 522 -22.83 32.90 44.75
CA VAL A 522 -23.22 32.30 43.45
C VAL A 522 -24.45 33.05 42.89
N PRO A 523 -24.68 33.17 41.54
CA PRO A 523 -25.42 32.14 40.81
C PRO A 523 -25.13 31.98 39.31
N PHE A 524 -25.45 30.92 38.81
CA PHE A 524 -26.12 30.18 37.74
C PHE A 524 -25.22 29.37 36.88
#